data_35555cc4302af30fa3837e0e2f09d068
#
_entry.id   35555cc4302af30fa3837e0e2f09d068
#
_cell.length_a   1.000
_cell.length_b   1.000
_cell.length_c   1.000
_cell.angle_alpha   90.00
_cell.angle_beta   90.00
_cell.angle_gamma   90.00
#
_symmetry.space_group_name_H-M   'P 1'
#
loop_
_entity.id
_entity.type
_entity.pdbx_description
1 polymer ?
#
loop_
_entity_poly.entity_id
_entity_poly.type
_entity_poly.pdbx_seq_one_letter_code
_entity_poly.pdbx_strand_id
1 'polypeptide(L)'
;WRDIPSQILIQKGRKRDKMMLEHRFQEAIDRAAMRAGKGSSSAYIAEWRRETELIKEDVSNNFLTEEVQKLQNLFSEEDLKVLIKNHGQKLVH
;
A
#
# COMPACT_ATOMS: atom_id res chain seq x y z
N TRP A 1 2.35 3.90 1.36
CA TRP A 1 2.92 5.24 1.50
C TRP A 1 1.86 6.25 1.14
N ARG A 2 1.50 7.10 2.09
CA ARG A 2 0.32 7.95 1.97
C ARG A 2 -0.88 7.07 1.58
N ASP A 3 -1.55 7.32 0.47
CA ASP A 3 -2.71 6.53 0.05
C ASP A 3 -2.37 5.40 -0.94
N ILE A 4 -1.08 5.21 -1.26
CA ILE A 4 -0.65 4.13 -2.14
C ILE A 4 -0.26 2.90 -1.31
N PRO A 5 -0.93 1.76 -1.49
CA PRO A 5 -0.59 0.55 -0.74
C PRO A 5 0.71 -0.08 -1.24
N SER A 6 1.40 -0.78 -0.35
CA SER A 6 2.67 -1.42 -0.64
C SER A 6 2.65 -2.90 -0.31
N GLN A 7 2.08 -3.27 0.83
CA GLN A 7 2.08 -4.65 1.29
C GLN A 7 0.93 -4.88 2.27
N ILE A 8 0.58 -6.14 2.44
CA ILE A 8 -0.38 -6.57 3.44
C ILE A 8 0.33 -7.47 4.45
N LEU A 9 0.06 -7.23 5.72
CA LEU A 9 0.60 -8.02 6.81
C LEU A 9 -0.54 -8.68 7.57
N ILE A 10 -0.33 -9.95 7.93
CA ILE A 10 -1.24 -10.66 8.83
C ILE A 10 -0.46 -11.08 10.06
N GLN A 11 -1.07 -10.89 11.21
CA GLN A 11 -0.53 -11.40 12.47
C GLN A 11 -1.58 -12.26 13.15
N LYS A 12 -1.23 -13.52 13.42
CA LYS A 12 -2.08 -14.46 14.15
C LYS A 12 -1.24 -15.06 15.28
N GLY A 13 -1.47 -14.59 16.51
CA GLY A 13 -0.66 -14.98 17.63
C GLY A 13 0.79 -14.58 17.42
N ARG A 14 1.69 -15.57 17.39
CA ARG A 14 3.13 -15.34 17.17
C ARG A 14 3.53 -15.40 15.71
N LYS A 15 2.61 -15.84 14.84
CA LYS A 15 2.90 -15.93 13.42
C LYS A 15 2.61 -14.62 12.72
N ARG A 16 3.53 -14.24 11.84
CA ARG A 16 3.39 -13.07 10.97
C ARG A 16 3.66 -13.48 9.55
N ASP A 17 2.73 -13.15 8.67
CA ASP A 17 2.89 -13.34 7.25
C ASP A 17 2.71 -12.01 6.55
N LYS A 18 3.43 -11.82 5.46
CA LYS A 18 3.31 -10.61 4.67
C LYS A 18 3.37 -10.95 3.18
N MET A 19 2.73 -10.13 2.38
CA MET A 19 2.81 -10.23 0.93
C MET A 19 2.87 -8.84 0.34
N MET A 20 3.85 -8.60 -0.51
CA MET A 20 3.99 -7.32 -1.20
C MET A 20 3.11 -7.28 -2.43
N LEU A 21 2.61 -6.08 -2.75
CA LEU A 21 1.89 -5.86 -3.99
C LEU A 21 2.87 -5.83 -5.16
N GLU A 22 2.34 -5.82 -6.39
CA GLU A 22 3.15 -5.77 -7.60
C GLU A 22 4.11 -4.58 -7.60
N HIS A 23 5.21 -4.72 -8.33
CA HIS A 23 6.25 -3.69 -8.42
C HIS A 23 5.73 -2.31 -8.84
N ARG A 24 4.66 -2.26 -9.64
CA ARG A 24 4.05 -0.99 -10.07
C ARG A 24 3.62 -0.10 -8.91
N PHE A 25 3.25 -0.71 -7.77
CA PHE A 25 2.88 0.04 -6.58
C PHE A 25 4.11 0.69 -5.93
N GLN A 26 5.22 -0.02 -5.87
CA GLN A 26 6.46 0.53 -5.34
C GLN A 26 6.98 1.65 -6.23
N GLU A 27 6.92 1.49 -7.53
CA GLU A 27 7.29 2.55 -8.48
C GLU A 27 6.43 3.79 -8.30
N ALA A 28 5.11 3.59 -8.11
CA ALA A 28 4.19 4.69 -7.89
C ALA A 28 4.53 5.44 -6.61
N ILE A 29 4.86 4.71 -5.54
CA ILE A 29 5.27 5.30 -4.27
C ILE A 29 6.53 6.15 -4.46
N ASP A 30 7.54 5.61 -5.11
CA ASP A 30 8.80 6.32 -5.34
C ASP A 30 8.60 7.60 -6.16
N ARG A 31 7.80 7.51 -7.21
CA ARG A 31 7.49 8.68 -8.05
C ARG A 31 6.69 9.73 -7.30
N ALA A 32 5.70 9.30 -6.51
CA ALA A 32 4.89 10.22 -5.71
C ALA A 32 5.74 10.91 -4.64
N ALA A 33 6.64 10.18 -4.00
CA ALA A 33 7.53 10.73 -3.00
C ALA A 33 8.46 11.79 -3.58
N MET A 34 9.06 11.51 -4.74
CA MET A 34 9.93 12.46 -5.42
C MET A 34 9.16 13.71 -5.85
N ARG A 35 7.96 13.51 -6.39
CA ARG A 35 7.11 14.63 -6.82
C ARG A 35 6.66 15.51 -5.65
N ALA A 36 6.48 14.92 -4.49
CA ALA A 36 6.10 15.64 -3.27
C ALA A 36 7.27 16.29 -2.55
N GLY A 37 8.50 16.13 -3.06
CA GLY A 37 9.69 16.59 -2.38
C GLY A 37 10.05 15.78 -1.16
N LYS A 38 9.57 14.54 -1.06
CA LYS A 38 9.77 13.65 0.06
C LYS A 38 10.77 12.53 -0.25
N GLY A 39 11.72 12.80 -1.13
CA GLY A 39 12.71 11.80 -1.55
C GLY A 39 13.82 11.52 -0.54
N SER A 40 13.98 12.36 0.49
CA SER A 40 14.95 12.08 1.55
C SER A 40 14.44 10.97 2.47
N SER A 41 15.36 10.19 3.06
CA SER A 41 15.00 9.04 3.88
C SER A 41 14.03 9.38 5.01
N SER A 42 14.27 10.46 5.74
CA SER A 42 13.43 10.83 6.87
C SER A 42 12.05 11.29 6.43
N ALA A 43 11.97 12.09 5.38
CA ALA A 43 10.69 12.58 4.85
C ALA A 43 9.88 11.44 4.24
N TYR A 44 10.54 10.50 3.57
CA TYR A 44 9.92 9.32 2.99
C TYR A 44 9.32 8.41 4.07
N ILE A 45 10.10 8.11 5.10
CA ILE A 45 9.67 7.23 6.18
C ILE A 45 8.51 7.83 6.98
N ALA A 46 8.52 9.14 7.18
CA ALA A 46 7.49 9.82 7.96
C ALA A 46 6.08 9.68 7.38
N GLU A 47 5.97 9.42 6.08
CA GLU A 47 4.70 9.33 5.40
C GLU A 47 4.17 7.89 5.26
N TRP A 48 4.88 6.89 5.79
CA TRP A 48 4.39 5.53 5.83
C TRP A 48 3.27 5.41 6.85
N ARG A 49 2.17 4.77 6.45
CA ARG A 49 1.02 4.54 7.31
C ARG A 49 0.71 3.06 7.38
N ARG A 50 0.22 2.64 8.54
CA ARG A 50 -0.25 1.28 8.76
C ARG A 50 -1.70 1.34 9.21
N GLU A 51 -2.57 0.70 8.46
CA GLU A 51 -3.96 0.54 8.83
C GLU A 51 -4.16 -0.89 9.32
N THR A 52 -4.81 -1.04 10.47
CA THR A 52 -4.99 -2.35 11.09
C THR A 52 -6.48 -2.67 11.20
N GLU A 53 -6.85 -3.87 10.75
CA GLU A 53 -8.20 -4.38 10.92
C GLU A 53 -8.15 -5.67 11.72
N LEU A 54 -9.12 -5.85 12.62
CA LEU A 54 -9.27 -7.08 13.35
C LEU A 54 -10.07 -8.07 12.52
N ILE A 55 -9.47 -9.24 12.26
CA ILE A 55 -10.13 -10.33 11.55
C ILE A 55 -10.59 -11.33 12.61
N LYS A 56 -11.90 -11.50 12.74
CA LYS A 56 -12.50 -12.34 13.78
C LYS A 56 -12.63 -13.80 13.40
N GLU A 57 -12.43 -14.12 12.13
CA GLU A 57 -12.55 -15.49 11.62
C GLU A 57 -11.20 -16.07 11.29
N ASP A 58 -11.11 -17.40 11.29
CA ASP A 58 -9.91 -18.09 10.84
C ASP A 58 -9.68 -17.78 9.35
N VAL A 59 -8.49 -17.32 9.04
CA VAL A 59 -8.14 -17.00 7.65
C VAL A 59 -7.61 -18.24 6.95
N SER A 60 -8.01 -18.41 5.69
CA SER A 60 -7.50 -19.49 4.85
C SER A 60 -6.03 -19.24 4.50
N ASN A 61 -5.34 -20.30 4.04
CA ASN A 61 -3.97 -20.16 3.58
C ASN A 61 -3.83 -19.20 2.40
N ASN A 62 -4.91 -18.95 1.67
CA ASN A 62 -4.92 -18.07 0.50
C ASN A 62 -5.37 -16.64 0.83
N PHE A 63 -5.61 -16.33 2.08
CA PHE A 63 -6.15 -15.02 2.49
C PHE A 63 -5.28 -13.86 2.01
N LEU A 64 -3.97 -13.92 2.23
CA LEU A 64 -3.05 -12.86 1.80
C LEU A 64 -3.08 -12.68 0.28
N THR A 65 -3.05 -13.78 -0.46
CA THR A 65 -3.08 -13.74 -1.92
C THR A 65 -4.38 -13.10 -2.41
N GLU A 66 -5.50 -13.46 -1.82
CA GLU A 66 -6.81 -12.90 -2.19
C GLU A 66 -6.89 -11.41 -1.87
N GLU A 67 -6.43 -10.99 -0.70
CA GLU A 67 -6.46 -9.59 -0.30
C GLU A 67 -5.53 -8.73 -1.15
N VAL A 68 -4.34 -9.24 -1.48
CA VAL A 68 -3.42 -8.56 -2.39
C VAL A 68 -4.06 -8.39 -3.76
N GLN A 69 -4.70 -9.43 -4.29
CA GLN A 69 -5.38 -9.36 -5.58
C GLN A 69 -6.52 -8.34 -5.57
N LYS A 70 -7.33 -8.34 -4.51
CA LYS A 70 -8.40 -7.35 -4.37
C LYS A 70 -7.85 -5.93 -4.39
N LEU A 71 -6.79 -5.70 -3.63
CA LEU A 71 -6.18 -4.39 -3.53
C LEU A 71 -5.58 -3.96 -4.86
N GLN A 72 -4.88 -4.86 -5.55
CA GLN A 72 -4.32 -4.59 -6.86
C GLN A 72 -5.39 -4.28 -7.91
N ASN A 73 -6.55 -4.95 -7.82
CA ASN A 73 -7.67 -4.71 -8.72
C ASN A 73 -8.37 -3.37 -8.45
N LEU A 74 -8.29 -2.85 -7.23
CA LEU A 74 -8.84 -1.54 -6.88
C LEU A 74 -8.03 -0.38 -7.46
N PHE A 75 -6.79 -0.62 -7.82
CA PHE A 75 -5.88 0.40 -8.33
C PHE A 75 -5.42 0.04 -9.74
N SER A 76 -6.03 0.65 -10.74
CA SER A 76 -5.57 0.54 -12.13
C SER A 76 -4.30 1.38 -12.32
N GLU A 77 -3.65 1.23 -13.47
CA GLU A 77 -2.52 2.10 -13.82
C GLU A 77 -2.93 3.57 -13.84
N GLU A 78 -4.13 3.85 -14.32
CA GLU A 78 -4.66 5.21 -14.35
C GLU A 78 -4.86 5.75 -12.94
N ASP A 79 -5.37 4.93 -12.01
CA ASP A 79 -5.53 5.32 -10.62
C ASP A 79 -4.19 5.66 -9.98
N LEU A 80 -3.16 4.84 -10.25
CA LEU A 80 -1.83 5.10 -9.73
C LEU A 80 -1.24 6.38 -10.32
N LYS A 81 -1.46 6.66 -11.60
CA LYS A 81 -1.02 7.91 -12.22
C LYS A 81 -1.64 9.12 -11.55
N VAL A 82 -2.94 9.05 -11.25
CA VAL A 82 -3.64 10.12 -10.54
C VAL A 82 -3.05 10.33 -9.15
N LEU A 83 -2.80 9.24 -8.43
CA LEU A 83 -2.17 9.31 -7.10
C LEU A 83 -0.77 9.92 -7.17
N ILE A 84 0.04 9.54 -8.16
CA ILE A 84 1.37 10.11 -8.35
C ILE A 84 1.27 11.63 -8.56
N LYS A 85 0.37 12.08 -9.43
CA LYS A 85 0.18 13.50 -9.69
C LYS A 85 -0.28 14.26 -8.45
N ASN A 86 -1.02 13.60 -7.57
CA ASN A 86 -1.52 14.18 -6.33
C ASN A 86 -0.62 13.84 -5.13
N HIS A 87 0.65 13.60 -5.37
CA HIS A 87 1.69 13.37 -4.35
C HIS A 87 1.39 12.17 -3.44
N GLY A 88 0.74 11.15 -3.98
CA GLY A 88 0.40 9.93 -3.25
C GLY A 88 -0.87 10.02 -2.42
N GLN A 89 -1.60 11.11 -2.52
CA GLN A 89 -2.85 11.31 -1.77
C GLN A 89 -4.05 11.18 -2.68
N LYS A 90 -5.12 10.59 -2.15
CA LYS A 90 -6.38 10.51 -2.88
C LYS A 90 -6.95 11.90 -3.09
N LEU A 91 -7.61 12.08 -4.23
CA LEU A 91 -8.32 13.31 -4.50
C LEU A 91 -9.50 13.43 -3.54
N VAL A 92 -9.59 14.58 -2.88
CA VAL A 92 -10.70 14.89 -1.98
C VAL A 92 -11.64 15.84 -2.72
N HIS A 93 -12.88 15.42 -2.84
CA HIS A 93 -13.91 16.23 -3.47
C HIS A 93 -14.74 16.95 -2.43
#